data_7d90fb151962e4563501d6291106b130
#
_entry.id   7d90fb151962e4563501d6291106b130
#
_cell.length_a   1.000
_cell.length_b   1.000
_cell.length_c   1.000
_cell.angle_alpha   90.00
_cell.angle_beta   90.00
_cell.angle_gamma   90.00
#
_symmetry.space_group_name_H-M   'P 1'
#
loop_
_entity.id
_entity.type
_entity.pdbx_description
1 polymer ?
#
loop_
_entity_poly.entity_id
_entity_poly.type
_entity_poly.pdbx_seq_one_letter_code
_entity_poly.pdbx_strand_id
1 'polypeptide(L)'
;MSKKYAVIYLENSYSLRYSEFEADSVYDAVDNAFEIAYREAVQYDEIMDDLAENREWYESDDRPQGYANYANDLIRRIDDYSELITLIDKDDHEALIGECDPFFLK
;
A
#
# COMPACT_ATOMS: atom_id res chain seq x y z
N MET A 1 -3.42 16.76 -8.82
CA MET A 1 -4.41 16.90 -7.76
C MET A 1 -4.35 15.73 -6.81
N SER A 2 -4.43 16.00 -5.52
CA SER A 2 -4.38 14.92 -4.54
C SER A 2 -5.73 14.22 -4.41
N LYS A 3 -5.67 12.95 -4.09
CA LYS A 3 -6.83 12.13 -3.80
C LYS A 3 -6.71 11.59 -2.38
N LYS A 4 -7.83 11.21 -1.80
CA LYS A 4 -7.84 10.57 -0.48
C LYS A 4 -7.73 9.06 -0.62
N TYR A 5 -6.89 8.48 0.20
CA TYR A 5 -6.69 7.04 0.28
C TYR A 5 -6.82 6.58 1.71
N ALA A 6 -7.09 5.29 1.87
CA ALA A 6 -7.13 4.68 3.19
C ALA A 6 -6.35 3.36 3.15
N VAL A 7 -5.60 3.10 4.20
CA VAL A 7 -4.88 1.85 4.35
C VAL A 7 -5.34 1.14 5.61
N ILE A 8 -5.60 -0.16 5.49
CA ILE A 8 -5.87 -1.03 6.62
C ILE A 8 -4.69 -1.97 6.74
N TYR A 9 -4.11 -2.05 7.93
CA TYR A 9 -2.94 -2.87 8.16
C TYR A 9 -3.00 -3.53 9.54
N LEU A 10 -2.24 -4.62 9.68
CA LEU A 10 -2.11 -5.33 10.92
C LEU A 10 -0.77 -4.97 11.54
N GLU A 11 -0.81 -4.45 12.76
CA GLU A 11 0.39 -4.08 13.50
C GLU A 11 0.73 -5.17 14.50
N ASN A 12 1.94 -5.72 14.42
CA ASN A 12 2.46 -6.73 15.33
C ASN A 12 1.55 -7.96 15.48
N SER A 13 0.92 -8.37 14.40
CA SER A 13 0.08 -9.58 14.29
C SER A 13 -1.25 -9.56 15.03
N TYR A 14 -1.57 -8.51 15.79
CA TYR A 14 -2.83 -8.53 16.54
C TYR A 14 -3.56 -7.20 16.66
N SER A 15 -3.02 -6.11 16.14
CA SER A 15 -3.70 -4.81 16.19
C SER A 15 -4.07 -4.37 14.79
N LEU A 16 -5.36 -4.45 14.46
CA LEU A 16 -5.86 -3.95 13.18
C LEU A 16 -5.94 -2.43 13.23
N ARG A 17 -5.29 -1.77 12.30
CA ARG A 17 -5.22 -0.31 12.22
C ARG A 17 -5.79 0.21 10.92
N TYR A 18 -6.28 1.42 10.96
CA TYR A 18 -6.82 2.15 9.83
C TYR A 18 -6.20 3.54 9.80
N SER A 19 -5.75 3.98 8.62
CA SER A 19 -5.18 5.31 8.46
C SER A 19 -5.62 5.92 7.14
N GLU A 20 -5.94 7.21 7.14
CA GLU A 20 -6.26 7.95 5.93
C GLU A 20 -5.13 8.92 5.60
N PHE A 21 -4.91 9.14 4.31
CA PHE A 21 -3.90 10.08 3.85
C PHE A 21 -4.24 10.55 2.44
N GLU A 22 -3.53 11.59 1.99
CA GLU A 22 -3.66 12.10 0.63
C GLU A 22 -2.39 11.82 -0.15
N ALA A 23 -2.55 11.58 -1.45
CA ALA A 23 -1.42 11.36 -2.35
C ALA A 23 -1.76 11.88 -3.74
N ASP A 24 -0.75 12.28 -4.49
CA ASP A 24 -0.92 12.86 -5.82
C ASP A 24 -0.96 11.81 -6.93
N SER A 25 -0.55 10.59 -6.63
CA SER A 25 -0.49 9.52 -7.62
C SER A 25 -0.66 8.16 -6.94
N VAL A 26 -0.92 7.13 -7.75
CA VAL A 26 -0.96 5.75 -7.26
C VAL A 26 0.39 5.34 -6.68
N TYR A 27 1.49 5.79 -7.29
CA TYR A 27 2.84 5.52 -6.78
C TYR A 27 3.02 6.04 -5.36
N ASP A 28 2.65 7.30 -5.15
CA ASP A 28 2.77 7.92 -3.83
C ASP A 28 1.84 7.24 -2.82
N ALA A 29 0.64 6.87 -3.25
CA ALA A 29 -0.32 6.18 -2.38
C ALA A 29 0.22 4.82 -1.92
N VAL A 30 0.78 4.04 -2.83
CA VAL A 30 1.37 2.74 -2.50
C VAL A 30 2.55 2.90 -1.56
N ASP A 31 3.45 3.84 -1.85
CA ASP A 31 4.63 4.09 -1.02
C ASP A 31 4.22 4.50 0.40
N ASN A 32 3.26 5.42 0.52
CA ASN A 32 2.77 5.87 1.82
C ASN A 32 2.10 4.75 2.60
N ALA A 33 1.31 3.92 1.91
CA ALA A 33 0.64 2.78 2.55
C ALA A 33 1.66 1.79 3.13
N PHE A 34 2.71 1.49 2.37
CA PHE A 34 3.76 0.58 2.85
C PHE A 34 4.54 1.20 4.00
N GLU A 35 4.86 2.49 3.93
CA GLU A 35 5.52 3.18 5.02
C GLU A 35 4.71 3.12 6.31
N ILE A 36 3.40 3.36 6.22
CA ILE A 36 2.52 3.31 7.38
C ILE A 36 2.41 1.89 7.93
N ALA A 37 2.18 0.90 7.06
CA ALA A 37 1.93 -0.48 7.48
C ALA A 37 3.17 -1.19 8.02
N TYR A 38 4.33 -0.89 7.46
CA TYR A 38 5.56 -1.63 7.78
C TYR A 38 6.60 -0.79 8.53
N ARG A 39 6.22 0.37 9.04
CA ARG A 39 7.15 1.29 9.75
C ARG A 39 7.95 0.58 10.84
N GLU A 40 7.32 -0.30 11.59
CA GLU A 40 7.94 -1.03 12.70
C GLU A 40 8.40 -2.44 12.31
N ALA A 41 8.29 -2.77 11.03
CA ALA A 41 8.67 -4.11 10.56
C ALA A 41 10.18 -4.29 10.52
N VAL A 42 10.65 -5.49 10.82
CA VAL A 42 12.07 -5.83 10.75
C VAL A 42 12.58 -5.70 9.33
N GLN A 43 11.75 -6.07 8.35
CA GLN A 43 12.11 -6.03 6.93
C GLN A 43 11.81 -4.69 6.25
N TYR A 44 11.53 -3.64 7.04
CA TYR A 44 11.10 -2.34 6.50
C TYR A 44 12.04 -1.81 5.42
N ASP A 45 13.35 -1.80 5.69
CA ASP A 45 14.33 -1.25 4.74
C ASP A 45 14.34 -2.05 3.43
N GLU A 46 14.29 -3.37 3.52
CA GLU A 46 14.26 -4.23 2.33
C GLU A 46 12.98 -4.03 1.51
N ILE A 47 11.86 -3.89 2.19
CA ILE A 47 10.56 -3.66 1.55
C ILE A 47 10.58 -2.33 0.79
N MET A 48 11.03 -1.27 1.44
CA MET A 48 11.04 0.06 0.84
C MET A 48 12.04 0.17 -0.30
N ASP A 49 13.19 -0.50 -0.20
CA ASP A 49 14.18 -0.54 -1.27
C ASP A 49 13.63 -1.27 -2.50
N ASP A 50 12.95 -2.38 -2.29
CA ASP A 50 12.33 -3.16 -3.38
C ASP A 50 11.27 -2.31 -4.10
N LEU A 51 10.42 -1.62 -3.34
CA LEU A 51 9.42 -0.73 -3.91
C LEU A 51 10.06 0.41 -4.72
N ALA A 52 11.11 1.02 -4.19
CA ALA A 52 11.77 2.13 -4.85
C ALA A 52 12.35 1.73 -6.21
N GLU A 53 13.00 0.56 -6.29
CA GLU A 53 13.55 0.03 -7.53
C GLU A 53 12.45 -0.22 -8.56
N ASN A 54 11.34 -0.79 -8.14
CA ASN A 54 10.24 -1.10 -9.03
C ASN A 54 9.43 0.11 -9.42
N ARG A 55 9.32 1.10 -8.53
CA ARG A 55 8.70 2.37 -8.86
C ARG A 55 9.37 3.02 -10.05
N GLU A 56 10.71 3.10 -10.01
CA GLU A 56 11.48 3.70 -11.08
C GLU A 56 11.20 3.01 -12.42
N TRP A 57 11.15 1.68 -12.41
CA TRP A 57 10.86 0.91 -13.60
C TRP A 57 9.45 1.15 -14.11
N TYR A 58 8.45 1.13 -13.22
CA TYR A 58 7.04 1.30 -13.61
C TYR A 58 6.73 2.73 -14.03
N GLU A 59 7.37 3.73 -13.44
CA GLU A 59 7.16 5.12 -13.85
C GLU A 59 7.56 5.33 -15.31
N SER A 60 8.62 4.67 -15.76
CA SER A 60 9.06 4.78 -17.15
C SER A 60 8.09 4.12 -18.12
N ASP A 61 7.26 3.19 -17.64
CA ASP A 61 6.31 2.43 -18.45
C ASP A 61 4.88 3.01 -18.41
N ASP A 62 4.66 4.04 -17.62
CA ASP A 62 3.38 4.76 -17.53
C ASP A 62 2.19 3.85 -17.19
N ARG A 63 2.40 2.86 -16.29
CA ARG A 63 1.36 1.94 -15.87
C ARG A 63 1.19 1.94 -14.35
N PRO A 64 0.51 2.98 -13.78
CA PRO A 64 0.39 3.09 -12.31
C PRO A 64 -0.27 1.86 -11.67
N GLN A 65 -1.24 1.26 -12.33
CA GLN A 65 -1.89 0.06 -11.78
C GLN A 65 -0.97 -1.15 -11.75
N GLY A 66 -0.02 -1.21 -12.67
CA GLY A 66 1.00 -2.25 -12.64
C GLY A 66 1.82 -2.20 -11.37
N TYR A 67 2.13 -1.01 -10.89
CA TYR A 67 2.86 -0.83 -9.63
C TYR A 67 2.05 -1.33 -8.44
N ALA A 68 0.75 -1.04 -8.40
CA ALA A 68 -0.13 -1.54 -7.35
C ALA A 68 -0.22 -3.07 -7.36
N ASN A 69 -0.27 -3.67 -8.54
CA ASN A 69 -0.28 -5.12 -8.68
C ASN A 69 1.02 -5.75 -8.20
N TYR A 70 2.15 -5.12 -8.53
CA TYR A 70 3.44 -5.57 -8.03
C TYR A 70 3.49 -5.50 -6.50
N ALA A 71 3.02 -4.39 -5.92
CA ALA A 71 2.98 -4.22 -4.48
C ALA A 71 2.12 -5.30 -3.80
N ASN A 72 0.99 -5.63 -4.41
CA ASN A 72 0.11 -6.68 -3.89
C ASN A 72 0.81 -8.05 -3.89
N ASP A 73 1.60 -8.34 -4.93
CA ASP A 73 2.38 -9.57 -4.98
C ASP A 73 3.53 -9.55 -3.96
N LEU A 74 4.14 -8.39 -3.76
CA LEU A 74 5.22 -8.22 -2.79
C LEU A 74 4.74 -8.54 -1.37
N ILE A 75 3.53 -8.12 -1.00
CA ILE A 75 2.95 -8.40 0.31
C ILE A 75 2.97 -9.90 0.62
N ARG A 76 2.70 -10.74 -0.39
CA ARG A 76 2.67 -12.19 -0.20
C ARG A 76 4.04 -12.79 0.08
N ARG A 77 5.11 -12.05 -0.21
CA ARG A 77 6.49 -12.50 -0.01
C ARG A 77 7.09 -11.97 1.30
N ILE A 78 6.40 -11.04 1.95
CA ILE A 78 6.88 -10.46 3.20
C ILE A 78 6.56 -11.41 4.34
N ASP A 79 7.59 -11.77 5.09
CA ASP A 79 7.46 -12.63 6.27
C ASP A 79 7.75 -11.79 7.52
N ASP A 80 6.73 -11.06 7.98
CA ASP A 80 6.87 -10.15 9.11
C ASP A 80 5.59 -10.16 9.93
N TYR A 81 5.66 -9.59 11.14
CA TYR A 81 4.50 -9.49 12.02
C TYR A 81 3.55 -8.36 11.62
N SER A 82 4.00 -7.44 10.80
CA SER A 82 3.17 -6.37 10.27
C SER A 82 2.72 -6.73 8.86
N GLU A 83 1.48 -6.36 8.51
CA GLU A 83 0.93 -6.70 7.20
C GLU A 83 -0.01 -5.61 6.70
N LEU A 84 0.23 -5.16 5.48
CA LEU A 84 -0.72 -4.30 4.77
C LEU A 84 -1.83 -5.19 4.22
N ILE A 85 -3.07 -4.93 4.64
CA ILE A 85 -4.21 -5.75 4.25
C ILE A 85 -4.90 -5.19 3.02
N THR A 86 -5.15 -3.89 2.99
CA THR A 86 -5.79 -3.27 1.83
C THR A 86 -5.42 -1.79 1.73
N LEU A 87 -5.36 -1.31 0.50
CA LEU A 87 -5.22 0.11 0.18
C LEU A 87 -6.38 0.50 -0.73
N ILE A 88 -7.13 1.51 -0.35
CA ILE A 88 -8.35 1.92 -1.03
C ILE A 88 -8.23 3.37 -1.50
N ASP A 89 -8.62 3.60 -2.75
CA ASP A 89 -8.88 4.93 -3.28
C ASP A 89 -10.28 5.34 -2.81
N LYS A 90 -10.36 6.27 -1.87
CA LYS A 90 -11.63 6.67 -1.27
C LYS A 90 -12.47 7.53 -2.21
N ASP A 91 -11.85 8.25 -3.12
CA ASP A 91 -12.58 9.10 -4.07
C ASP A 91 -13.30 8.26 -5.12
N ASP A 92 -12.63 7.21 -5.63
CA ASP A 92 -13.19 6.34 -6.65
C ASP A 92 -13.79 5.05 -6.08
N HIS A 93 -13.70 4.84 -4.77
CA HIS A 93 -14.19 3.62 -4.08
C HIS A 93 -13.61 2.35 -4.70
N GLU A 94 -12.32 2.35 -4.95
CA GLU A 94 -11.63 1.25 -5.60
C GLU A 94 -10.49 0.73 -4.71
N ALA A 95 -10.42 -0.60 -4.54
CA ALA A 95 -9.31 -1.22 -3.84
C ALA A 95 -8.13 -1.36 -4.80
N LEU A 96 -7.01 -0.73 -4.47
CA LEU A 96 -5.78 -0.82 -5.25
C LEU A 96 -4.96 -2.04 -4.85
N ILE A 97 -4.96 -2.38 -3.55
CA ILE A 97 -4.25 -3.53 -3.00
C ILE A 97 -5.22 -4.26 -2.10
N GLY A 98 -5.20 -5.59 -2.17
CA GLY A 98 -6.09 -6.42 -1.36
C GLY A 98 -7.48 -6.54 -1.96
N GLU A 99 -8.36 -7.22 -1.23
CA GLU A 99 -9.71 -7.53 -1.71
C GLU A 99 -10.81 -7.06 -0.75
N CYS A 100 -10.48 -6.15 0.16
CA CYS A 100 -11.46 -5.63 1.11
C CYS A 100 -12.49 -4.75 0.39
N ASP A 101 -13.77 -4.99 0.68
CA ASP A 101 -14.83 -4.18 0.11
C ASP A 101 -14.78 -2.77 0.70
N PRO A 102 -14.65 -1.72 -0.14
CA PRO A 102 -14.61 -0.34 0.35
C PRO A 102 -15.82 0.07 1.18
N PHE A 103 -16.95 -0.59 1.01
CA PHE A 103 -18.15 -0.28 1.76
C PHE A 103 -18.01 -0.52 3.27
N PHE A 104 -17.08 -1.36 3.68
CA PHE A 104 -16.81 -1.55 5.10
C PHE A 104 -16.22 -0.33 5.78
N LEU A 105 -15.75 0.65 5.02
CA LEU A 105 -15.08 1.83 5.54
C LEU A 105 -15.98 3.05 5.67
N LYS A 106 -17.24 2.87 5.51
CA LYS A 106 -18.19 3.98 5.68
C LYS A 106 -18.47 4.28 7.14
#